data_cf1e7f80c6e60a57c3b2f47930c767e8
#
_entry.id   cf1e7f80c6e60a57c3b2f47930c767e8
#
_cell.length_a   1.000
_cell.length_b   1.000
_cell.length_c   1.000
_cell.angle_alpha   90.00
_cell.angle_beta   90.00
_cell.angle_gamma   90.00
#
_symmetry.space_group_name_H-M   'P 1'
#
loop_
_entity.id
_entity.type
_entity.pdbx_description
1 polymer ?
#
loop_
_entity_poly.entity_id
_entity_poly.type
_entity_poly.pdbx_seq_one_letter_code
_entity_poly.pdbx_strand_id
1 'polypeptide(L)'
;MNRRIVPSLVCIVTLAALVGCATTEEPAKPAPTPAPATPAPAPAPAPAPAPAPAPVAKAAPKKLSVFTHVLFAFDKSALDMKAKDTLDRELVVRFGEFGDLRVIDIYGYTDRIGSVQYNQKLSERRAEAVKAYLVKQGADAAKIQTTGYGKMYVGSMIPVVQCDQKERKALIACLAPNRRAEITALGMSR
;
A
#
# COMPACT_ATOMS: atom_id res chain seq x y z
N MET A 1 16.45 16.85 43.74
CA MET A 1 17.72 16.16 44.07
C MET A 1 17.52 14.69 43.73
N ASN A 2 18.12 14.23 42.69
CA ASN A 2 18.80 12.94 42.49
C ASN A 2 19.06 12.75 40.98
N ARG A 3 20.25 13.17 40.61
CA ARG A 3 20.88 12.83 39.32
C ARG A 3 21.34 11.36 39.40
N ARG A 4 21.06 10.55 38.41
CA ARG A 4 21.81 9.32 38.15
C ARG A 4 22.45 9.43 36.78
N ILE A 5 23.75 9.55 36.81
CA ILE A 5 24.71 9.49 35.71
C ILE A 5 25.00 8.04 35.44
N VAL A 6 24.99 7.60 34.17
CA VAL A 6 25.45 6.27 33.75
C VAL A 6 26.58 6.46 32.71
N PRO A 7 27.76 5.83 32.90
CA PRO A 7 28.93 6.10 32.11
C PRO A 7 28.98 5.35 30.78
N SER A 8 29.62 6.02 29.81
CA SER A 8 30.05 5.49 28.50
C SER A 8 30.99 4.30 28.64
N LEU A 9 30.76 3.26 27.87
CA LEU A 9 31.72 2.20 27.61
C LEU A 9 32.24 2.35 26.17
N VAL A 10 33.50 2.74 26.07
CA VAL A 10 34.30 2.77 24.84
C VAL A 10 34.80 1.36 24.56
N CYS A 11 34.49 0.79 23.42
CA CYS A 11 35.09 -0.44 22.93
C CYS A 11 35.97 -0.17 21.72
N ILE A 12 37.25 -0.37 21.93
CA ILE A 12 38.36 -0.29 20.97
C ILE A 12 38.29 -1.53 20.07
N VAL A 13 38.30 -1.35 18.75
CA VAL A 13 38.45 -2.44 17.78
C VAL A 13 39.83 -2.39 17.20
N THR A 14 40.56 -3.47 17.41
CA THR A 14 41.88 -3.75 16.88
C THR A 14 41.85 -4.21 15.43
N LEU A 15 42.75 -3.61 14.66
CA LEU A 15 43.04 -3.88 13.25
C LEU A 15 43.98 -5.12 13.17
N ALA A 16 43.62 -6.13 12.35
CA ALA A 16 44.52 -7.22 11.97
C ALA A 16 44.59 -7.29 10.44
N ALA A 17 45.77 -7.00 9.92
CA ALA A 17 46.16 -7.19 8.54
C ALA A 17 46.66 -8.64 8.34
N LEU A 18 46.27 -9.29 7.23
CA LEU A 18 46.88 -10.51 6.72
C LEU A 18 47.14 -10.36 5.23
N VAL A 19 48.45 -10.41 4.93
CA VAL A 19 49.11 -10.52 3.63
C VAL A 19 49.03 -11.99 3.20
N GLY A 20 48.80 -12.28 1.91
CA GLY A 20 48.84 -13.65 1.38
C GLY A 20 48.91 -13.70 -0.13
N CYS A 21 50.14 -13.78 -0.61
CA CYS A 21 50.70 -14.49 -1.76
C CYS A 21 49.97 -14.58 -3.10
N ALA A 22 50.64 -13.95 -4.08
CA ALA A 22 50.52 -14.21 -5.50
C ALA A 22 51.11 -15.58 -5.87
N THR A 23 50.45 -16.35 -6.71
CA THR A 23 51.03 -17.47 -7.43
C THR A 23 50.88 -17.22 -8.93
N THR A 24 52.03 -17.05 -9.57
CA THR A 24 52.25 -16.95 -11.01
C THR A 24 52.20 -18.35 -11.59
N GLU A 25 51.38 -18.61 -12.60
CA GLU A 25 51.46 -19.83 -13.38
C GLU A 25 51.68 -19.51 -14.85
N GLU A 26 52.66 -20.19 -15.40
CA GLU A 26 53.41 -20.08 -16.67
C GLU A 26 52.57 -20.58 -17.87
N PRO A 27 52.73 -20.03 -19.08
CA PRO A 27 51.92 -20.40 -20.23
C PRO A 27 52.40 -21.67 -20.91
N ALA A 28 51.51 -22.64 -21.10
CA ALA A 28 51.77 -23.87 -21.81
C ALA A 28 51.76 -23.70 -23.35
N LYS A 29 52.75 -24.30 -23.96
CA LYS A 29 53.07 -24.40 -25.38
C LYS A 29 51.96 -24.99 -26.26
N PRO A 30 51.79 -24.50 -27.49
CA PRO A 30 50.74 -25.02 -28.39
C PRO A 30 51.15 -26.35 -29.04
N ALA A 31 50.18 -27.26 -29.09
CA ALA A 31 50.27 -28.57 -29.80
C ALA A 31 49.85 -28.43 -31.28
N PRO A 32 50.33 -29.33 -32.16
CA PRO A 32 50.26 -29.15 -33.61
C PRO A 32 48.85 -29.44 -34.20
N THR A 33 48.56 -28.70 -35.23
CA THR A 33 47.32 -28.75 -36.04
C THR A 33 47.20 -30.06 -36.80
N PRO A 34 46.08 -30.79 -36.75
CA PRO A 34 45.76 -31.86 -37.70
C PRO A 34 45.18 -31.32 -39.02
N ALA A 35 45.56 -31.97 -40.11
CA ALA A 35 45.21 -31.64 -41.50
C ALA A 35 43.70 -31.74 -41.81
N PRO A 36 43.23 -31.06 -42.86
CA PRO A 36 41.80 -30.94 -43.18
C PRO A 36 41.21 -32.26 -43.71
N ALA A 37 40.19 -32.74 -43.04
CA ALA A 37 39.33 -33.83 -43.52
C ALA A 37 38.27 -33.30 -44.51
N THR A 38 38.13 -33.99 -45.63
CA THR A 38 37.19 -33.75 -46.70
C THR A 38 35.74 -33.74 -46.18
N PRO A 39 34.89 -32.77 -46.54
CA PRO A 39 33.50 -32.75 -46.06
C PRO A 39 32.64 -33.80 -46.74
N ALA A 40 31.97 -34.62 -45.94
CA ALA A 40 30.91 -35.51 -46.41
C ALA A 40 29.67 -34.70 -46.78
N PRO A 41 28.82 -35.14 -47.77
CA PRO A 41 27.65 -34.39 -48.18
C PRO A 41 26.63 -34.32 -47.05
N ALA A 42 26.14 -33.09 -46.81
CA ALA A 42 25.15 -32.79 -45.79
C ALA A 42 23.82 -33.51 -46.07
N PRO A 43 23.18 -34.12 -45.05
CA PRO A 43 21.80 -34.61 -45.20
C PRO A 43 20.82 -33.44 -45.39
N ALA A 44 19.79 -33.66 -46.24
CA ALA A 44 18.76 -32.69 -46.53
C ALA A 44 18.09 -32.17 -45.27
N PRO A 45 17.75 -30.86 -45.19
CA PRO A 45 17.10 -30.29 -44.00
C PRO A 45 15.72 -30.93 -43.78
N ALA A 46 15.51 -31.42 -42.56
CA ALA A 46 14.21 -31.87 -42.09
C ALA A 46 13.18 -30.70 -42.11
N PRO A 47 11.92 -30.93 -42.45
CA PRO A 47 10.92 -29.88 -42.45
C PRO A 47 10.84 -29.24 -41.08
N ALA A 48 10.90 -27.92 -41.04
CA ALA A 48 10.82 -27.11 -39.80
C ALA A 48 9.52 -27.46 -39.05
N PRO A 49 9.56 -27.68 -37.72
CA PRO A 49 8.35 -27.85 -36.93
C PRO A 49 7.49 -26.59 -37.04
N ALA A 50 6.17 -26.78 -37.19
CA ALA A 50 5.20 -25.70 -37.24
C ALA A 50 5.38 -24.77 -35.99
N PRO A 51 5.26 -23.47 -36.17
CA PRO A 51 5.43 -22.54 -35.02
C PRO A 51 4.41 -22.88 -33.95
N ALA A 52 4.92 -23.11 -32.73
CA ALA A 52 4.08 -23.29 -31.54
C ALA A 52 3.16 -22.07 -31.38
N PRO A 53 1.88 -22.23 -30.98
CA PRO A 53 1.00 -21.09 -30.75
C PRO A 53 1.66 -20.13 -29.75
N ALA A 54 1.79 -18.88 -30.15
CA ALA A 54 2.38 -17.84 -29.32
C ALA A 54 1.68 -17.80 -27.94
N PRO A 55 2.41 -17.68 -26.83
CA PRO A 55 1.79 -17.54 -25.51
C PRO A 55 0.85 -16.34 -25.55
N VAL A 56 -0.43 -16.56 -25.19
CA VAL A 56 -1.41 -15.50 -25.06
C VAL A 56 -0.84 -14.52 -24.06
N ALA A 57 -0.43 -13.34 -24.53
CA ALA A 57 0.17 -12.31 -23.71
C ALA A 57 -0.87 -11.93 -22.65
N LYS A 58 -0.65 -12.32 -21.39
CA LYS A 58 -1.41 -11.82 -20.24
C LYS A 58 -1.29 -10.31 -20.29
N ALA A 59 -2.43 -9.61 -20.41
CA ALA A 59 -2.45 -8.16 -20.40
C ALA A 59 -1.66 -7.62 -19.21
N ALA A 60 -0.78 -6.65 -19.44
CA ALA A 60 0.01 -6.07 -18.38
C ALA A 60 -0.90 -5.51 -17.28
N PRO A 61 -0.60 -5.74 -15.98
CA PRO A 61 -1.44 -5.27 -14.90
C PRO A 61 -1.55 -3.75 -14.91
N LYS A 62 -2.77 -3.24 -14.83
CA LYS A 62 -3.06 -1.79 -14.83
C LYS A 62 -3.16 -1.29 -13.39
N LYS A 63 -2.79 -0.02 -13.15
CA LYS A 63 -3.06 0.63 -11.86
C LYS A 63 -4.56 0.70 -11.62
N LEU A 64 -4.99 0.25 -10.46
CA LEU A 64 -6.37 0.31 -10.01
C LEU A 64 -6.46 1.18 -8.77
N SER A 65 -7.37 2.15 -8.78
CA SER A 65 -7.66 3.02 -7.64
C SER A 65 -9.16 3.02 -7.40
N VAL A 66 -9.55 2.82 -6.15
CA VAL A 66 -10.94 2.88 -5.70
C VAL A 66 -11.03 3.93 -4.61
N PHE A 67 -11.93 4.88 -4.77
CA PHE A 67 -12.26 5.87 -3.77
C PHE A 67 -13.71 5.71 -3.31
N THR A 68 -13.93 5.75 -2.01
CA THR A 68 -15.25 5.76 -1.40
C THR A 68 -15.26 6.56 -0.10
N HIS A 69 -16.42 6.82 0.45
CA HIS A 69 -16.56 7.47 1.74
C HIS A 69 -17.79 6.99 2.49
N VAL A 70 -17.76 7.08 3.81
CA VAL A 70 -18.88 6.76 4.70
C VAL A 70 -19.14 7.88 5.69
N LEU A 71 -20.40 8.05 6.04
CA LEU A 71 -20.85 9.08 6.97
C LEU A 71 -21.04 8.51 8.38
N PHE A 72 -20.95 9.40 9.37
CA PHE A 72 -21.14 9.05 10.78
C PHE A 72 -22.22 9.93 11.41
N ALA A 73 -22.97 9.35 12.33
CA ALA A 73 -23.89 10.09 13.18
C ALA A 73 -23.13 11.12 14.04
N PHE A 74 -23.85 12.15 14.49
CA PHE A 74 -23.28 13.18 15.36
C PHE A 74 -22.69 12.53 16.63
N ASP A 75 -21.42 12.89 16.92
CA ASP A 75 -20.70 12.40 18.09
C ASP A 75 -20.48 10.87 18.15
N LYS A 76 -20.60 10.17 17.04
CA LYS A 76 -20.39 8.71 16.95
C LYS A 76 -19.24 8.36 16.04
N SER A 77 -18.61 7.20 16.34
CA SER A 77 -17.60 6.53 15.53
C SER A 77 -18.04 5.13 15.09
N ALA A 78 -19.21 4.66 15.52
CA ALA A 78 -19.76 3.39 15.08
C ALA A 78 -20.29 3.51 13.64
N LEU A 79 -19.99 2.51 12.81
CA LEU A 79 -20.57 2.35 11.48
C LEU A 79 -22.00 1.86 11.59
N ASP A 80 -22.94 2.60 11.01
CA ASP A 80 -24.32 2.16 10.85
C ASP A 80 -24.47 1.17 9.68
N MET A 81 -25.66 0.65 9.46
CA MET A 81 -25.90 -0.32 8.38
C MET A 81 -25.64 0.29 7.00
N LYS A 82 -26.02 1.56 6.79
CA LYS A 82 -25.81 2.25 5.52
C LYS A 82 -24.31 2.42 5.20
N ALA A 83 -23.51 2.78 6.21
CA ALA A 83 -22.07 2.91 6.06
C ALA A 83 -21.41 1.56 5.71
N LYS A 84 -21.82 0.47 6.37
CA LYS A 84 -21.34 -0.89 6.07
C LYS A 84 -21.72 -1.34 4.66
N ASP A 85 -22.98 -1.15 4.27
CA ASP A 85 -23.48 -1.49 2.95
C ASP A 85 -22.75 -0.69 1.84
N THR A 86 -22.41 0.57 2.08
CA THR A 86 -21.60 1.37 1.15
C THR A 86 -20.18 0.77 1.02
N LEU A 87 -19.53 0.42 2.14
CA LEU A 87 -18.21 -0.21 2.10
C LEU A 87 -18.24 -1.56 1.36
N ASP A 88 -19.27 -2.37 1.59
CA ASP A 88 -19.39 -3.67 0.95
C ASP A 88 -19.54 -3.52 -0.56
N ARG A 89 -20.45 -2.66 -1.01
CA ARG A 89 -20.73 -2.48 -2.44
C ARG A 89 -19.63 -1.77 -3.20
N GLU A 90 -19.00 -0.77 -2.61
CA GLU A 90 -18.07 0.10 -3.33
C GLU A 90 -16.60 -0.33 -3.18
N LEU A 91 -16.27 -1.07 -2.12
CA LEU A 91 -14.90 -1.46 -1.84
C LEU A 91 -14.70 -2.96 -1.70
N VAL A 92 -15.46 -3.64 -0.81
CA VAL A 92 -15.23 -5.05 -0.49
C VAL A 92 -15.45 -5.94 -1.71
N VAL A 93 -16.54 -5.72 -2.46
CA VAL A 93 -16.83 -6.45 -3.71
C VAL A 93 -15.68 -6.33 -4.71
N ARG A 94 -14.96 -5.21 -4.69
CA ARG A 94 -13.85 -4.94 -5.61
C ARG A 94 -12.51 -5.50 -5.16
N PHE A 95 -12.39 -6.07 -3.95
CA PHE A 95 -11.14 -6.72 -3.51
C PHE A 95 -10.70 -7.83 -4.47
N GLY A 96 -11.65 -8.53 -5.11
CA GLY A 96 -11.36 -9.52 -6.12
C GLY A 96 -10.73 -9.00 -7.42
N GLU A 97 -10.90 -7.71 -7.73
CA GLU A 97 -10.33 -7.07 -8.92
C GLU A 97 -8.82 -6.78 -8.76
N PHE A 98 -8.35 -6.66 -7.52
CA PHE A 98 -6.93 -6.44 -7.24
C PHE A 98 -6.16 -7.75 -7.37
N GLY A 99 -5.17 -7.78 -8.25
CA GLY A 99 -4.15 -8.83 -8.28
C GLY A 99 -3.08 -8.61 -7.20
N ASP A 100 -2.76 -7.34 -6.94
CA ASP A 100 -1.89 -6.89 -5.86
C ASP A 100 -2.47 -5.61 -5.26
N LEU A 101 -3.17 -5.75 -4.14
CA LEU A 101 -3.62 -4.63 -3.32
C LEU A 101 -2.43 -4.12 -2.51
N ARG A 102 -2.01 -2.88 -2.73
CA ARG A 102 -0.82 -2.29 -2.11
C ARG A 102 -1.11 -1.59 -0.80
N VAL A 103 -2.10 -0.71 -0.81
CA VAL A 103 -2.45 0.10 0.36
C VAL A 103 -3.93 0.47 0.34
N ILE A 104 -4.50 0.57 1.53
CA ILE A 104 -5.81 1.19 1.79
C ILE A 104 -5.56 2.32 2.78
N ASP A 105 -5.73 3.55 2.33
CA ASP A 105 -5.64 4.74 3.18
C ASP A 105 -7.03 5.14 3.66
N ILE A 106 -7.17 5.35 4.96
CA ILE A 106 -8.44 5.73 5.60
C ILE A 106 -8.24 7.03 6.36
N TYR A 107 -8.93 8.07 5.94
CA TYR A 107 -8.87 9.40 6.50
C TYR A 107 -10.17 9.74 7.26
N GLY A 108 -10.09 9.90 8.57
CA GLY A 108 -11.23 10.28 9.40
C GLY A 108 -11.37 11.78 9.53
N TYR A 109 -12.61 12.27 9.43
CA TYR A 109 -12.97 13.67 9.58
C TYR A 109 -14.14 13.86 10.54
N THR A 110 -14.21 15.04 11.13
CA THR A 110 -15.34 15.47 11.98
C THR A 110 -15.95 16.78 11.47
N ASP A 111 -17.11 17.14 11.97
CA ASP A 111 -17.57 18.51 11.82
C ASP A 111 -16.82 19.49 12.73
N ARG A 112 -17.10 20.78 12.62
CA ARG A 112 -16.41 21.83 13.37
C ARG A 112 -16.86 21.97 14.85
N ILE A 113 -17.90 21.25 15.28
CA ILE A 113 -18.43 21.35 16.65
C ILE A 113 -17.51 20.62 17.62
N GLY A 114 -17.14 21.27 18.72
CA GLY A 114 -16.26 20.73 19.73
C GLY A 114 -14.82 21.21 19.65
N SER A 115 -14.00 20.80 20.61
CA SER A 115 -12.59 21.18 20.68
C SER A 115 -11.75 20.49 19.60
N VAL A 116 -10.57 21.03 19.30
CA VAL A 116 -9.61 20.42 18.36
C VAL A 116 -9.17 19.05 18.84
N GLN A 117 -8.80 18.93 20.10
CA GLN A 117 -8.34 17.68 20.71
C GLN A 117 -9.41 16.59 20.70
N TYR A 118 -10.66 16.95 21.02
CA TYR A 118 -11.79 16.03 20.98
C TYR A 118 -12.03 15.49 19.56
N ASN A 119 -12.06 16.40 18.58
CA ASN A 119 -12.29 16.06 17.19
C ASN A 119 -11.14 15.23 16.59
N GLN A 120 -9.90 15.49 17.03
CA GLN A 120 -8.75 14.67 16.64
C GLN A 120 -8.98 13.20 17.04
N LYS A 121 -9.25 12.95 18.32
CA LYS A 121 -9.52 11.60 18.83
C LYS A 121 -10.76 10.95 18.21
N LEU A 122 -11.80 11.74 17.91
CA LEU A 122 -13.03 11.23 17.28
C LEU A 122 -12.78 10.78 15.83
N SER A 123 -11.99 11.56 15.08
CA SER A 123 -11.63 11.22 13.71
C SER A 123 -10.75 9.96 13.63
N GLU A 124 -9.80 9.80 14.53
CA GLU A 124 -8.99 8.59 14.66
C GLU A 124 -9.87 7.36 14.93
N ARG A 125 -10.80 7.45 15.91
CA ARG A 125 -11.73 6.34 16.18
C ARG A 125 -12.62 6.00 14.99
N ARG A 126 -13.00 6.98 14.16
CA ARG A 126 -13.76 6.74 12.92
C ARG A 126 -12.94 5.97 11.90
N ALA A 127 -11.70 6.39 11.66
CA ALA A 127 -10.79 5.69 10.75
C ALA A 127 -10.53 4.25 11.23
N GLU A 128 -10.29 4.05 12.53
CA GLU A 128 -10.10 2.73 13.13
C GLU A 128 -11.35 1.84 13.03
N ALA A 129 -12.55 2.40 13.17
CA ALA A 129 -13.80 1.64 13.01
C ALA A 129 -13.98 1.11 11.58
N VAL A 130 -13.59 1.91 10.57
CA VAL A 130 -13.57 1.47 9.16
C VAL A 130 -12.53 0.39 8.96
N LYS A 131 -11.29 0.57 9.47
CA LYS A 131 -10.23 -0.44 9.41
C LYS A 131 -10.68 -1.77 10.01
N ALA A 132 -11.21 -1.74 11.23
CA ALA A 132 -11.71 -2.94 11.90
C ALA A 132 -12.79 -3.66 11.08
N TYR A 133 -13.66 -2.90 10.42
CA TYR A 133 -14.67 -3.47 9.54
C TYR A 133 -14.06 -4.13 8.30
N LEU A 134 -13.14 -3.45 7.59
CA LEU A 134 -12.50 -3.99 6.39
C LEU A 134 -11.66 -5.24 6.68
N VAL A 135 -10.95 -5.27 7.82
CA VAL A 135 -10.22 -6.46 8.27
C VAL A 135 -11.18 -7.63 8.50
N LYS A 136 -12.35 -7.38 9.11
CA LYS A 136 -13.39 -8.40 9.27
C LYS A 136 -13.92 -8.92 7.92
N GLN A 137 -13.92 -8.08 6.88
CA GLN A 137 -14.30 -8.46 5.52
C GLN A 137 -13.15 -9.09 4.71
N GLY A 138 -12.01 -9.36 5.34
CA GLY A 138 -10.88 -10.08 4.73
C GLY A 138 -9.75 -9.20 4.18
N ALA A 139 -9.77 -7.88 4.44
CA ALA A 139 -8.64 -7.03 4.08
C ALA A 139 -7.43 -7.28 5.00
N ASP A 140 -6.22 -7.27 4.42
CA ASP A 140 -4.98 -7.41 5.19
C ASP A 140 -4.73 -6.15 6.04
N ALA A 141 -4.70 -6.32 7.36
CA ALA A 141 -4.49 -5.23 8.31
C ALA A 141 -3.16 -4.48 8.10
N ALA A 142 -2.11 -5.16 7.58
CA ALA A 142 -0.80 -4.57 7.32
C ALA A 142 -0.83 -3.59 6.12
N LYS A 143 -1.81 -3.71 5.25
CA LYS A 143 -2.01 -2.83 4.09
C LYS A 143 -2.93 -1.64 4.39
N ILE A 144 -3.50 -1.54 5.59
CA ILE A 144 -4.45 -0.48 5.96
C ILE A 144 -3.77 0.55 6.85
N GLN A 145 -3.71 1.78 6.37
CA GLN A 145 -3.25 2.95 7.11
C GLN A 145 -4.45 3.81 7.54
N THR A 146 -4.42 4.33 8.77
CA THR A 146 -5.48 5.16 9.33
C THR A 146 -4.90 6.51 9.77
N THR A 147 -5.58 7.59 9.44
CA THR A 147 -5.22 8.95 9.87
C THR A 147 -6.48 9.72 10.26
N GLY A 148 -6.49 10.31 11.44
CA GLY A 148 -7.52 11.26 11.85
C GLY A 148 -7.06 12.69 11.60
N TYR A 149 -7.87 13.47 10.89
CA TYR A 149 -7.60 14.89 10.64
C TYR A 149 -8.49 15.83 11.47
N GLY A 150 -9.34 15.27 12.31
CA GLY A 150 -10.27 16.08 13.10
C GLY A 150 -11.15 16.95 12.22
N LYS A 151 -11.15 18.25 12.48
CA LYS A 151 -11.90 19.27 11.72
C LYS A 151 -11.04 20.08 10.74
N MET A 152 -9.82 19.59 10.41
CA MET A 152 -8.89 20.34 9.54
C MET A 152 -9.03 20.01 8.06
N TYR A 153 -9.65 18.90 7.68
CA TYR A 153 -9.93 18.47 6.30
C TYR A 153 -8.71 18.44 5.37
N VAL A 154 -7.53 18.25 5.92
CA VAL A 154 -6.29 18.14 5.13
C VAL A 154 -6.38 16.92 4.23
N GLY A 155 -6.08 17.09 2.94
CA GLY A 155 -6.09 16.01 1.96
C GLY A 155 -7.47 15.46 1.60
N SER A 156 -8.57 16.08 2.07
CA SER A 156 -9.92 15.65 1.72
C SER A 156 -10.22 15.84 0.23
N MET A 157 -10.74 14.79 -0.39
CA MET A 157 -11.21 14.81 -1.78
C MET A 157 -12.65 15.30 -1.92
N ILE A 158 -13.40 15.40 -0.80
CA ILE A 158 -14.78 15.86 -0.77
C ILE A 158 -14.83 17.28 -0.24
N PRO A 159 -15.54 18.22 -0.90
CA PRO A 159 -15.70 19.57 -0.42
C PRO A 159 -16.29 19.65 1.00
N VAL A 160 -15.83 20.62 1.77
CA VAL A 160 -16.31 20.87 3.13
C VAL A 160 -17.58 21.69 3.08
N VAL A 161 -18.64 21.20 3.72
CA VAL A 161 -19.91 21.93 3.83
C VAL A 161 -19.79 23.02 4.89
N GLN A 162 -20.09 24.25 4.50
CA GLN A 162 -20.18 25.40 5.41
C GLN A 162 -21.63 25.61 5.85
N CYS A 163 -21.81 25.88 7.11
CA CYS A 163 -23.12 26.00 7.76
C CYS A 163 -23.11 27.18 8.73
N ASP A 164 -24.16 28.00 8.72
CA ASP A 164 -24.30 29.20 9.56
C ASP A 164 -25.56 29.20 10.45
N GLN A 165 -26.25 28.06 10.50
CA GLN A 165 -27.45 27.91 11.32
C GLN A 165 -27.18 28.22 12.78
N LYS A 166 -28.02 29.12 13.38
CA LYS A 166 -27.93 29.50 14.80
C LYS A 166 -28.49 28.43 15.72
N GLU A 167 -29.55 27.74 15.26
CA GLU A 167 -30.16 26.66 16.01
C GLU A 167 -29.28 25.40 15.96
N ARG A 168 -28.94 24.85 17.15
CA ARG A 168 -27.95 23.76 17.29
C ARG A 168 -28.34 22.50 16.50
N LYS A 169 -29.61 22.11 16.50
CA LYS A 169 -30.12 20.94 15.81
C LYS A 169 -30.00 21.09 14.29
N ALA A 170 -30.37 22.24 13.77
CA ALA A 170 -30.22 22.57 12.35
C ALA A 170 -28.77 22.63 11.92
N LEU A 171 -27.86 23.17 12.76
CA LEU A 171 -26.42 23.18 12.52
C LEU A 171 -25.84 21.76 12.46
N ILE A 172 -26.20 20.89 13.40
CA ILE A 172 -25.75 19.48 13.42
C ILE A 172 -26.23 18.75 12.15
N ALA A 173 -27.47 18.99 11.72
CA ALA A 173 -28.02 18.39 10.51
C ALA A 173 -27.27 18.87 9.24
N CYS A 174 -27.06 20.19 9.10
CA CYS A 174 -26.35 20.77 7.98
C CYS A 174 -24.92 20.26 7.86
N LEU A 175 -24.20 20.11 8.97
CA LEU A 175 -22.80 19.65 9.01
C LEU A 175 -22.65 18.13 8.84
N ALA A 176 -23.72 17.37 8.63
CA ALA A 176 -23.68 15.91 8.50
C ALA A 176 -22.66 15.42 7.45
N PRO A 177 -22.53 16.02 6.26
CA PRO A 177 -21.57 15.55 5.25
C PRO A 177 -20.09 15.67 5.68
N ASN A 178 -19.80 16.53 6.66
CA ASN A 178 -18.44 16.70 7.17
C ASN A 178 -18.02 15.58 8.14
N ARG A 179 -18.97 14.83 8.68
CA ARG A 179 -18.73 13.69 9.57
C ARG A 179 -18.54 12.42 8.79
N ARG A 180 -17.34 12.20 8.26
CA ARG A 180 -17.08 11.12 7.33
C ARG A 180 -15.73 10.44 7.56
N ALA A 181 -15.56 9.29 6.96
CA ALA A 181 -14.24 8.75 6.63
C ALA A 181 -14.15 8.59 5.11
N GLU A 182 -13.02 8.99 4.55
CA GLU A 182 -12.67 8.82 3.14
C GLU A 182 -11.69 7.66 3.04
N ILE A 183 -11.90 6.78 2.08
CA ILE A 183 -11.11 5.56 1.89
C ILE A 183 -10.60 5.52 0.47
N THR A 184 -9.29 5.32 0.31
CA THR A 184 -8.65 5.13 -0.99
C THR A 184 -7.91 3.80 -1.00
N ALA A 185 -8.29 2.88 -1.88
CA ALA A 185 -7.57 1.64 -2.11
C ALA A 185 -6.77 1.73 -3.40
N LEU A 186 -5.48 1.40 -3.34
CA LEU A 186 -4.55 1.45 -4.46
C LEU A 186 -3.90 0.09 -4.69
N GLY A 187 -3.79 -0.32 -5.94
CA GLY A 187 -3.16 -1.58 -6.30
C GLY A 187 -3.00 -1.75 -7.79
N MET A 188 -2.78 -3.01 -8.19
CA MET A 188 -2.71 -3.41 -9.60
C MET A 188 -3.87 -4.37 -9.89
N SER A 189 -4.46 -4.28 -11.09
CA SER A 189 -5.48 -5.23 -11.52
C SER A 189 -4.90 -6.63 -11.70
N ARG A 190 -5.74 -7.63 -11.63
CA ARG A 190 -5.40 -9.01 -12.03
C ARG A 190 -5.16 -9.10 -13.52
#